data_efa14d28096dce0fe4caf19f34d23074
#
_entry.id   efa14d28096dce0fe4caf19f34d23074
#
_cell.length_a   1.000
_cell.length_b   1.000
_cell.length_c   1.000
_cell.angle_alpha   90.00
_cell.angle_beta   90.00
_cell.angle_gamma   90.00
#
_symmetry.space_group_name_H-M   'P 1'
#
loop_
_entity.id
_entity.type
_entity.pdbx_description
1 polymer ?
#
loop_
_entity_poly.entity_id
_entity_poly.type
_entity_poly.pdbx_seq_one_letter_code
_entity_poly.pdbx_strand_id
1 'polypeptide(L)'
;MEFEQAEPLKELRASRRLVRRLVERKAAYLADDGSVYFAIGAFPQYGRLSRLDTRELKTGARVAQDDYSKENAQDFALWKAAKPEDEITGAAWDSPWGRGRPGWHLECSAMAMDLLGETLDIHTGGIDLIFPHHEDEIAQSEAVTGKPFARVW
;
A
#
# COMPACT_ATOMS: atom_id res chain seq x y z
N MET A 1 -11.85 22.17 28.00
CA MET A 1 -10.76 22.20 27.01
C MET A 1 -10.86 20.87 26.27
N GLU A 2 -11.73 20.83 25.25
CA GLU A 2 -11.84 19.67 24.37
C GLU A 2 -10.52 19.59 23.65
N PHE A 3 -9.79 18.50 23.84
CA PHE A 3 -8.72 18.13 22.94
C PHE A 3 -9.42 17.81 21.61
N GLU A 4 -9.42 18.77 20.72
CA GLU A 4 -9.68 18.55 19.31
C GLU A 4 -8.79 17.37 18.92
N GLN A 5 -9.40 16.21 18.74
CA GLN A 5 -8.69 15.03 18.26
C GLN A 5 -8.19 15.41 16.87
N ALA A 6 -6.94 15.87 16.85
CA ALA A 6 -6.24 16.18 15.62
C ALA A 6 -6.37 14.96 14.69
N GLU A 7 -6.97 15.19 13.55
CA GLU A 7 -7.44 14.19 12.60
C GLU A 7 -6.41 13.13 12.23
N PRO A 8 -6.43 11.92 12.82
CA PRO A 8 -5.88 10.74 12.16
C PRO A 8 -6.63 10.46 10.83
N LEU A 9 -7.74 11.15 10.62
CA LEU A 9 -8.65 11.03 9.51
C LEU A 9 -8.10 11.53 8.17
N LYS A 10 -7.12 12.45 8.14
CA LYS A 10 -6.64 13.01 6.87
C LYS A 10 -5.79 12.01 6.11
N GLU A 11 -4.87 11.37 6.80
CA GLU A 11 -4.01 10.31 6.26
C GLU A 11 -4.83 9.07 5.89
N LEU A 12 -5.80 8.70 6.72
CA LEU A 12 -6.73 7.61 6.44
C LEU A 12 -7.63 7.92 5.23
N ARG A 13 -8.06 9.17 5.06
CA ARG A 13 -8.83 9.58 3.87
C ARG A 13 -8.00 9.47 2.61
N ALA A 14 -6.75 9.89 2.65
CA ALA A 14 -5.82 9.76 1.53
C ALA A 14 -5.58 8.29 1.17
N SER A 15 -5.31 7.45 2.18
CA SER A 15 -5.13 6.01 2.02
C SER A 15 -6.36 5.33 1.41
N ARG A 16 -7.56 5.59 1.95
CA ARG A 16 -8.81 5.03 1.41
C ARG A 16 -9.09 5.49 -0.02
N ARG A 17 -8.79 6.75 -0.35
CA ARG A 17 -8.92 7.28 -1.70
C ARG A 17 -7.98 6.58 -2.67
N LEU A 18 -6.73 6.33 -2.27
CA LEU A 18 -5.75 5.63 -3.08
C LEU A 18 -6.18 4.18 -3.33
N VAL A 19 -6.58 3.44 -2.29
CA VAL A 19 -7.06 2.06 -2.44
C VAL A 19 -8.28 2.00 -3.38
N ARG A 20 -9.25 2.90 -3.22
CA ARG A 20 -10.42 2.96 -4.12
C ARG A 20 -10.00 3.11 -5.58
N ARG A 21 -9.10 4.04 -5.87
CA ARG A 21 -8.58 4.27 -7.23
C ARG A 21 -7.87 3.02 -7.79
N LEU A 22 -7.12 2.30 -6.95
CA LEU A 22 -6.45 1.06 -7.33
C LEU A 22 -7.46 -0.06 -7.67
N VAL A 23 -8.51 -0.21 -6.86
CA VAL A 23 -9.58 -1.17 -7.12
C VAL A 23 -10.33 -0.82 -8.41
N GLU A 24 -10.70 0.43 -8.62
CA GLU A 24 -11.36 0.92 -9.84
C GLU A 24 -10.52 0.64 -11.10
N ARG A 25 -9.21 0.70 -10.98
CA ARG A 25 -8.25 0.40 -12.07
C ARG A 25 -7.89 -1.08 -12.20
N LYS A 26 -8.49 -1.94 -11.39
CA LYS A 26 -8.22 -3.38 -11.34
C LYS A 26 -6.75 -3.71 -11.02
N ALA A 27 -6.06 -2.80 -10.36
CA ALA A 27 -4.73 -3.01 -9.81
C ALA A 27 -4.77 -3.55 -8.37
N ALA A 28 -5.96 -3.60 -7.77
CA ALA A 28 -6.18 -4.17 -6.45
C ALA A 28 -7.50 -4.95 -6.41
N TYR A 29 -7.59 -5.89 -5.47
CA TYR A 29 -8.76 -6.73 -5.27
C TYR A 29 -9.09 -6.90 -3.79
N LEU A 30 -10.36 -7.19 -3.50
CA LEU A 30 -10.86 -7.52 -2.17
C LEU A 30 -10.77 -9.03 -1.98
N ALA A 31 -10.13 -9.48 -0.91
CA ALA A 31 -10.08 -10.87 -0.51
C ALA A 31 -11.28 -11.25 0.41
N ASP A 32 -11.52 -12.56 0.58
CA ASP A 32 -12.64 -13.08 1.34
C ASP A 32 -12.61 -12.68 2.83
N ASP A 33 -11.43 -12.41 3.38
CA ASP A 33 -11.24 -11.96 4.76
C ASP A 33 -11.51 -10.45 4.97
N GLY A 34 -11.87 -9.72 3.91
CA GLY A 34 -12.10 -8.27 3.95
C GLY A 34 -10.82 -7.44 3.79
N SER A 35 -9.67 -8.06 3.57
CA SER A 35 -8.43 -7.35 3.24
C SER A 35 -8.41 -6.96 1.75
N VAL A 36 -7.69 -5.89 1.42
CA VAL A 36 -7.48 -5.47 0.03
C VAL A 36 -6.00 -5.60 -0.31
N TYR A 37 -5.71 -6.28 -1.42
CA TYR A 37 -4.35 -6.51 -1.89
C TYR A 37 -4.10 -5.82 -3.23
N PHE A 38 -2.86 -5.37 -3.41
CA PHE A 38 -2.36 -4.95 -4.71
C PHE A 38 -2.00 -6.19 -5.54
N ALA A 39 -2.52 -6.27 -6.75
CA ALA A 39 -2.20 -7.33 -7.70
C ALA A 39 -0.92 -6.98 -8.45
N ILE A 40 0.23 -7.56 -8.07
CA ILE A 40 1.53 -7.26 -8.70
C ILE A 40 1.49 -7.53 -10.20
N GLY A 41 0.75 -8.56 -10.63
CA GLY A 41 0.57 -8.87 -12.06
C GLY A 41 -0.10 -7.76 -12.88
N ALA A 42 -0.81 -6.84 -12.24
CA ALA A 42 -1.41 -5.67 -12.91
C ALA A 42 -0.41 -4.52 -13.17
N PHE A 43 0.81 -4.61 -12.64
CA PHE A 43 1.87 -3.61 -12.81
C PHE A 43 3.14 -4.25 -13.40
N PRO A 44 3.25 -4.37 -14.73
CA PRO A 44 4.36 -5.08 -15.38
C PRO A 44 5.76 -4.51 -15.10
N GLN A 45 5.86 -3.28 -14.63
CA GLN A 45 7.11 -2.61 -14.32
C GLN A 45 7.59 -2.86 -12.88
N TYR A 46 6.88 -3.69 -12.10
CA TYR A 46 7.25 -4.03 -10.73
C TYR A 46 8.66 -4.66 -10.67
N GLY A 47 9.48 -4.22 -9.72
CA GLY A 47 10.86 -4.68 -9.59
C GLY A 47 11.89 -3.85 -10.36
N ARG A 48 11.46 -2.78 -11.04
CA ARG A 48 12.33 -1.93 -11.88
C ARG A 48 13.42 -1.21 -11.05
N LEU A 49 13.08 -0.68 -9.88
CA LEU A 49 14.02 0.02 -9.02
C LEU A 49 15.02 -0.94 -8.37
N SER A 50 14.50 -2.03 -7.82
CA SER A 50 15.28 -3.07 -7.13
C SER A 50 16.02 -4.01 -8.09
N ARG A 51 15.77 -3.91 -9.41
CA ARG A 51 16.30 -4.80 -10.44
C ARG A 51 15.99 -6.29 -10.18
N LEU A 52 14.84 -6.55 -9.58
CA LEU A 52 14.39 -7.91 -9.31
C LEU A 52 13.81 -8.54 -10.58
N ASP A 53 14.23 -9.76 -10.87
CA ASP A 53 13.46 -10.61 -11.76
C ASP A 53 12.22 -11.11 -11.00
N THR A 54 11.06 -10.56 -11.34
CA THR A 54 9.78 -10.91 -10.69
C THR A 54 9.45 -12.40 -10.84
N ARG A 55 10.07 -13.10 -11.81
CA ARG A 55 9.96 -14.55 -11.95
C ARG A 55 10.70 -15.31 -10.85
N GLU A 56 11.70 -14.67 -10.23
CA GLU A 56 12.47 -15.24 -9.12
C GLU A 56 11.93 -14.89 -7.74
N LEU A 57 10.89 -14.07 -7.63
CA LEU A 57 10.15 -13.84 -6.40
C LEU A 57 9.45 -15.15 -5.99
N LYS A 58 10.29 -16.12 -5.66
CA LYS A 58 9.83 -17.38 -5.11
C LYS A 58 9.07 -17.10 -3.80
N THR A 59 8.00 -17.79 -3.69
CA THR A 59 6.97 -17.95 -2.66
C THR A 59 7.42 -17.91 -1.19
N GLY A 60 8.64 -17.51 -0.84
CA GLY A 60 9.17 -17.65 0.51
C GLY A 60 9.42 -16.37 1.28
N ALA A 61 9.85 -15.31 0.63
CA ALA A 61 10.39 -14.15 1.34
C ALA A 61 9.32 -13.20 1.92
N ARG A 62 8.11 -13.16 1.35
CA ARG A 62 7.00 -12.32 1.86
C ARG A 62 5.99 -13.07 2.71
N VAL A 63 5.89 -14.39 2.57
CA VAL A 63 4.87 -15.22 3.22
C VAL A 63 4.99 -15.25 4.75
N ALA A 64 6.18 -14.97 5.29
CA ALA A 64 6.40 -15.03 6.74
C ALA A 64 5.79 -13.87 7.54
N GLN A 65 5.32 -12.80 6.90
CA GLN A 65 4.82 -11.60 7.59
C GLN A 65 3.30 -11.39 7.49
N ASP A 66 2.63 -11.97 6.49
CA ASP A 66 1.20 -11.76 6.27
C ASP A 66 0.43 -13.09 6.28
N ASP A 67 -0.27 -13.33 7.38
CA ASP A 67 -1.14 -14.47 7.64
C ASP A 67 -2.56 -14.22 7.05
N TYR A 68 -2.63 -13.72 5.80
CA TYR A 68 -3.88 -13.32 5.15
C TYR A 68 -4.14 -14.10 3.85
N SER A 69 -5.41 -14.19 3.47
CA SER A 69 -5.85 -14.79 2.21
C SER A 69 -5.45 -13.94 1.02
N LYS A 70 -4.58 -14.42 0.14
CA LYS A 70 -4.11 -13.76 -1.09
C LYS A 70 -4.38 -14.64 -2.30
N GLU A 71 -4.75 -14.02 -3.42
CA GLU A 71 -4.85 -14.75 -4.69
C GLU A 71 -3.46 -15.17 -5.21
N ASN A 72 -2.45 -14.32 -4.97
CA ASN A 72 -1.06 -14.60 -5.31
C ASN A 72 -0.16 -14.29 -4.11
N ALA A 73 0.77 -15.19 -3.79
CA ALA A 73 1.72 -15.03 -2.68
C ALA A 73 2.62 -13.77 -2.79
N GLN A 74 2.78 -13.22 -4.00
CA GLN A 74 3.58 -12.01 -4.25
C GLN A 74 2.82 -10.71 -3.96
N ASP A 75 1.47 -10.75 -3.96
CA ASP A 75 0.65 -9.56 -3.76
C ASP A 75 0.84 -9.00 -2.35
N PHE A 76 0.72 -7.69 -2.20
CA PHE A 76 0.93 -7.03 -0.92
C PHE A 76 -0.31 -6.29 -0.43
N ALA A 77 -0.45 -6.20 0.90
CA ALA A 77 -1.64 -5.63 1.51
C ALA A 77 -1.68 -4.11 1.40
N LEU A 78 -2.79 -3.59 0.88
CA LEU A 78 -3.15 -2.17 0.87
C LEU A 78 -4.04 -1.81 2.07
N TRP A 79 -4.98 -2.68 2.40
CA TRP A 79 -5.85 -2.57 3.57
C TRP A 79 -5.92 -3.93 4.24
N LYS A 80 -5.61 -3.99 5.53
CA LYS A 80 -5.66 -5.21 6.32
C LYS A 80 -6.92 -5.23 7.15
N ALA A 81 -7.74 -6.28 7.03
CA ALA A 81 -8.89 -6.49 7.90
C ALA A 81 -8.47 -6.48 9.37
N ALA A 82 -9.28 -5.89 10.23
CA ALA A 82 -8.97 -5.76 11.65
C ALA A 82 -8.88 -7.13 12.33
N LYS A 83 -7.83 -7.31 13.11
CA LYS A 83 -7.68 -8.42 14.06
C LYS A 83 -8.11 -7.97 15.46
N PRO A 84 -8.41 -8.90 16.38
CA PRO A 84 -8.77 -8.55 17.76
C PRO A 84 -7.75 -7.63 18.43
N GLU A 85 -6.47 -7.78 18.16
CA GLU A 85 -5.39 -6.96 18.68
C GLU A 85 -5.47 -5.50 18.19
N ASP A 86 -5.86 -5.31 16.93
CA ASP A 86 -6.02 -3.97 16.33
C ASP A 86 -7.17 -3.22 16.99
N GLU A 87 -8.26 -3.90 17.37
CA GLU A 87 -9.39 -3.32 18.10
C GLU A 87 -9.00 -2.93 19.53
N ILE A 88 -8.24 -3.77 20.22
CA ILE A 88 -7.76 -3.50 21.59
C ILE A 88 -6.84 -2.27 21.61
N THR A 89 -5.98 -2.13 20.61
CA THR A 89 -5.02 -1.01 20.52
C THR A 89 -5.62 0.25 19.91
N GLY A 90 -6.87 0.19 19.40
CA GLY A 90 -7.51 1.29 18.69
C GLY A 90 -6.92 1.54 17.29
N ALA A 91 -6.18 0.57 16.73
CA ALA A 91 -5.57 0.64 15.41
C ALA A 91 -6.46 0.06 14.31
N ALA A 92 -7.78 0.18 14.45
CA ALA A 92 -8.76 -0.25 13.47
C ALA A 92 -9.74 0.88 13.16
N TRP A 93 -9.96 1.11 11.86
CA TRP A 93 -10.83 2.18 11.36
C TRP A 93 -11.84 1.63 10.34
N ASP A 94 -12.98 2.31 10.21
CA ASP A 94 -13.98 1.95 9.23
C ASP A 94 -13.51 2.24 7.80
N SER A 95 -13.84 1.36 6.87
CA SER A 95 -13.58 1.57 5.44
C SER A 95 -14.70 0.98 4.59
N PRO A 96 -14.75 1.30 3.28
CA PRO A 96 -15.70 0.65 2.36
C PRO A 96 -15.54 -0.87 2.25
N TRP A 97 -14.41 -1.41 2.67
CA TRP A 97 -14.09 -2.85 2.64
C TRP A 97 -14.27 -3.54 4.00
N GLY A 98 -14.63 -2.78 5.03
CA GLY A 98 -14.78 -3.23 6.41
C GLY A 98 -13.81 -2.55 7.36
N ARG A 99 -13.90 -2.90 8.64
CA ARG A 99 -12.97 -2.41 9.66
C ARG A 99 -11.58 -2.98 9.44
N GLY A 100 -10.56 -2.13 9.59
CA GLY A 100 -9.18 -2.52 9.35
C GLY A 100 -8.22 -1.35 9.44
N ARG A 101 -7.03 -1.55 8.91
CA ARG A 101 -5.95 -0.55 8.90
C ARG A 101 -5.23 -0.52 7.56
N PRO A 102 -4.62 0.62 7.18
CA PRO A 102 -3.81 0.68 5.97
C PRO A 102 -2.61 -0.27 6.04
N GLY A 103 -2.18 -0.74 4.88
CA GLY A 103 -0.91 -1.40 4.73
C GLY A 103 0.25 -0.40 4.89
N TRP A 104 1.37 -0.85 5.41
CA TRP A 104 2.51 0.02 5.71
C TRP A 104 2.99 0.85 4.50
N HIS A 105 3.10 0.23 3.32
CA HIS A 105 3.57 0.91 2.12
C HIS A 105 2.58 1.94 1.56
N LEU A 106 1.29 1.73 1.85
CA LEU A 106 0.22 2.60 1.36
C LEU A 106 0.28 4.00 1.99
N GLU A 107 0.63 4.08 3.25
CA GLU A 107 0.64 5.34 4.00
C GLU A 107 1.61 6.33 3.37
N CYS A 108 2.84 5.92 3.07
CA CYS A 108 3.84 6.78 2.44
C CYS A 108 3.40 7.26 1.06
N SER A 109 2.89 6.37 0.21
CA SER A 109 2.36 6.76 -1.12
C SER A 109 1.21 7.75 -1.00
N ALA A 110 0.26 7.49 -0.11
CA ALA A 110 -0.92 8.32 0.06
C ALA A 110 -0.58 9.71 0.59
N MET A 111 0.28 9.79 1.61
CA MET A 111 0.72 11.06 2.20
C MET A 111 1.57 11.87 1.22
N ALA A 112 2.53 11.24 0.57
CA ALA A 112 3.40 11.91 -0.40
C ALA A 112 2.59 12.53 -1.54
N MET A 113 1.66 11.78 -2.13
CA MET A 113 0.81 12.28 -3.20
C MET A 113 -0.17 13.37 -2.74
N ASP A 114 -0.68 13.28 -1.51
CA ASP A 114 -1.62 14.28 -0.97
C ASP A 114 -0.94 15.61 -0.64
N LEU A 115 0.30 15.57 -0.16
CA LEU A 115 1.02 16.75 0.31
C LEU A 115 1.95 17.37 -0.75
N LEU A 116 2.57 16.53 -1.59
CA LEU A 116 3.64 16.93 -2.51
C LEU A 116 3.25 16.79 -3.99
N GLY A 117 2.11 16.13 -4.27
CA GLY A 117 1.63 15.91 -5.63
C GLY A 117 1.98 14.52 -6.18
N GLU A 118 1.53 14.25 -7.41
CA GLU A 118 1.60 12.91 -8.01
C GLU A 118 3.01 12.47 -8.41
N THR A 119 3.94 13.40 -8.54
CA THR A 119 5.35 13.13 -8.89
C THR A 119 6.26 13.94 -7.98
N LEU A 120 7.12 13.26 -7.27
CA LEU A 120 8.14 13.85 -6.41
C LEU A 120 9.39 14.22 -7.23
N ASP A 121 10.09 15.27 -6.86
CA ASP A 121 11.38 15.56 -7.47
C ASP A 121 12.46 14.59 -6.98
N ILE A 122 12.51 14.35 -5.67
CA ILE A 122 13.49 13.47 -5.03
C ILE A 122 12.77 12.63 -3.97
N HIS A 123 13.01 11.33 -3.98
CA HIS A 123 12.60 10.39 -2.93
C HIS A 123 13.85 9.73 -2.34
N THR A 124 14.03 9.80 -1.04
CA THR A 124 15.19 9.22 -0.36
C THR A 124 14.76 8.19 0.69
N GLY A 125 15.63 7.20 0.93
CA GLY A 125 15.39 6.19 1.96
C GLY A 125 16.61 5.29 2.14
N GLY A 126 16.54 4.38 3.11
CA GLY A 126 17.56 3.36 3.32
C GLY A 126 17.61 2.36 2.16
N ILE A 127 18.77 1.80 1.89
CA ILE A 127 18.95 0.78 0.84
C ILE A 127 18.12 -0.48 1.12
N ASP A 128 17.86 -0.77 2.37
CA ASP A 128 17.00 -1.86 2.86
C ASP A 128 15.52 -1.64 2.50
N LEU A 129 15.11 -0.40 2.24
CA LEU A 129 13.74 -0.06 1.84
C LEU A 129 13.51 -0.15 0.33
N ILE A 130 14.54 -0.28 -0.49
CA ILE A 130 14.39 -0.41 -1.95
C ILE A 130 13.40 -1.52 -2.28
N PHE A 131 13.52 -2.66 -1.58
CA PHE A 131 12.59 -3.76 -1.70
C PHE A 131 12.18 -4.29 -0.31
N PRO A 132 10.86 -4.44 -0.06
CA PRO A 132 9.76 -4.21 -0.99
C PRO A 132 9.22 -2.77 -0.98
N HIS A 133 9.55 -1.93 0.02
CA HIS A 133 8.83 -0.71 0.34
C HIS A 133 8.75 0.29 -0.83
N HIS A 134 9.88 0.69 -1.40
CA HIS A 134 9.91 1.65 -2.50
C HIS A 134 9.31 1.09 -3.80
N GLU A 135 9.49 -0.20 -4.09
CA GLU A 135 8.80 -0.85 -5.22
C GLU A 135 7.29 -0.85 -5.05
N ASP A 136 6.81 -1.08 -3.83
CA ASP A 136 5.39 -1.05 -3.52
C ASP A 136 4.82 0.38 -3.63
N GLU A 137 5.57 1.41 -3.20
CA GLU A 137 5.20 2.82 -3.39
C GLU A 137 5.10 3.20 -4.88
N ILE A 138 6.08 2.78 -5.69
CA ILE A 138 6.06 2.98 -7.15
C ILE A 138 4.80 2.33 -7.74
N ALA A 139 4.57 1.06 -7.44
CA ALA A 139 3.44 0.32 -7.98
C ALA A 139 2.10 0.96 -7.64
N GLN A 140 1.91 1.34 -6.38
CA GLN A 140 0.68 1.99 -5.91
C GLN A 140 0.44 3.34 -6.59
N SER A 141 1.47 4.17 -6.66
CA SER A 141 1.37 5.54 -7.15
C SER A 141 1.25 5.58 -8.69
N GLU A 142 2.12 4.86 -9.39
CA GLU A 142 2.16 4.85 -10.85
C GLU A 142 0.97 4.12 -11.46
N ALA A 143 0.44 3.08 -10.82
CA ALA A 143 -0.78 2.40 -11.29
C ALA A 143 -2.00 3.32 -11.32
N VAL A 144 -2.09 4.30 -10.43
CA VAL A 144 -3.23 5.25 -10.41
C VAL A 144 -2.97 6.52 -11.18
N THR A 145 -1.73 6.98 -11.29
CA THR A 145 -1.40 8.26 -11.93
C THR A 145 -1.00 8.12 -13.38
N GLY A 146 -0.38 6.99 -13.74
CA GLY A 146 0.29 6.80 -15.03
C GLY A 146 1.55 7.65 -15.19
N LYS A 147 2.06 8.24 -14.11
CA LYS A 147 3.23 9.13 -14.06
C LYS A 147 4.29 8.53 -13.16
N PRO A 148 5.60 8.85 -13.37
CA PRO A 148 6.64 8.46 -12.44
C PRO A 148 6.34 8.98 -11.03
N PHE A 149 6.47 8.14 -10.01
CA PHE A 149 6.25 8.55 -8.62
C PHE A 149 7.36 9.47 -8.13
N ALA A 150 8.61 9.18 -8.47
CA ALA A 150 9.73 10.07 -8.21
C ALA A 150 10.66 10.15 -9.42
N ARG A 151 11.29 11.34 -9.59
CA ARG A 151 12.26 11.60 -10.67
C ARG A 151 13.64 11.08 -10.31
N VAL A 152 13.99 11.18 -9.03
CA VAL A 152 15.28 10.73 -8.49
C VAL A 152 15.01 9.89 -7.23
N TRP A 153 15.71 8.77 -7.13
CA TRP A 153 15.67 7.84 -6.00
C TRP A 153 17.03 7.76 -5.32
#